data_4d21856e63b2f1324b32e25bd64b3169
#
_entry.id   4d21856e63b2f1324b32e25bd64b3169
#
_cell.length_a   1.000
_cell.length_b   1.000
_cell.length_c   1.000
_cell.angle_alpha   90.00
_cell.angle_beta   90.00
_cell.angle_gamma   90.00
#
_symmetry.space_group_name_H-M   'P 1'
#
loop_
_entity.id
_entity.type
_entity.pdbx_description
1 polymer ?
#
loop_
_entity_poly.entity_id
_entity_poly.type
_entity_poly.pdbx_seq_one_letter_code
_entity_poly.pdbx_strand_id
1 'polypeptide(L)'
;MEENYRLKKEYKISLELFNRSYLELQKRFVLPKSRLYTAIFAVLAVGIIIFGMFVMKDATTKQKYMIYLGFAISCAFAVKEWYDPKKMRRNLTESIKALGEPVYCVGIADKYVDIATVADDLSNIPEEEREKAAEEDPLPEKTRINIDENFQLIEQDDYFMLMKGREMFYVLPKEYFSGDELEIIRSLKK
;
A
#
# COMPACT_ATOMS: atom_id res chain seq x y z
N MET A 1 -22.03 6.11 -24.72
CA MET A 1 -22.68 4.90 -24.19
C MET A 1 -22.91 5.15 -22.72
N GLU A 2 -24.18 5.16 -22.28
CA GLU A 2 -24.47 5.19 -20.85
C GLU A 2 -23.96 3.90 -20.24
N GLU A 3 -23.05 4.01 -19.29
CA GLU A 3 -22.52 2.86 -18.56
C GLU A 3 -23.58 2.41 -17.55
N ASN A 4 -24.03 1.19 -17.70
CA ASN A 4 -25.09 0.62 -16.86
C ASN A 4 -24.49 0.08 -15.56
N TYR A 5 -24.39 0.96 -14.54
CA TYR A 5 -23.95 0.57 -13.22
C TYR A 5 -25.11 0.03 -12.38
N ARG A 6 -24.90 -1.06 -11.66
CA ARG A 6 -25.79 -1.57 -10.61
C ARG A 6 -25.76 -0.69 -9.35
N LEU A 7 -24.60 -0.04 -9.12
CA LEU A 7 -24.39 0.90 -8.02
C LEU A 7 -23.45 2.01 -8.51
N LYS A 8 -23.81 3.26 -8.23
CA LYS A 8 -22.94 4.41 -8.40
C LYS A 8 -23.03 5.30 -7.16
N LYS A 9 -21.89 5.56 -6.51
CA LYS A 9 -21.85 6.29 -5.24
C LYS A 9 -20.59 7.11 -5.09
N GLU A 10 -20.74 8.30 -4.54
CA GLU A 10 -19.63 9.13 -4.12
C GLU A 10 -19.28 8.87 -2.65
N TYR A 11 -17.99 8.94 -2.33
CA TYR A 11 -17.48 8.70 -0.98
C TYR A 11 -16.14 9.42 -0.76
N LYS A 12 -15.76 9.57 0.50
CA LYS A 12 -14.45 10.08 0.91
C LYS A 12 -13.71 9.02 1.70
N ILE A 13 -12.39 9.13 1.73
CA ILE A 13 -11.54 8.26 2.54
C ILE A 13 -10.76 9.13 3.51
N SER A 14 -11.01 8.95 4.81
CA SER A 14 -10.21 9.64 5.83
C SER A 14 -8.77 9.12 5.84
N LEU A 15 -7.81 9.98 6.19
CA LEU A 15 -6.41 9.62 6.31
C LEU A 15 -6.20 8.44 7.29
N GLU A 16 -6.99 8.38 8.36
CA GLU A 16 -6.94 7.30 9.34
C GLU A 16 -7.35 5.96 8.72
N LEU A 17 -8.47 5.95 8.00
CA LEU A 17 -8.97 4.76 7.33
C LEU A 17 -7.99 4.27 6.27
N PHE A 18 -7.41 5.21 5.48
CA PHE A 18 -6.38 4.87 4.51
C PHE A 18 -5.16 4.22 5.16
N ASN A 19 -4.63 4.81 6.23
CA ASN A 19 -3.47 4.26 6.95
C ASN A 19 -3.73 2.87 7.51
N ARG A 20 -4.93 2.64 8.03
CA ARG A 20 -5.33 1.35 8.57
C ARG A 20 -5.47 0.30 7.45
N SER A 21 -6.10 0.65 6.35
CA SER A 21 -6.26 -0.25 5.20
C SER A 21 -4.91 -0.58 4.55
N TYR A 22 -4.01 0.40 4.42
CA TYR A 22 -2.66 0.17 3.92
C TYR A 22 -1.83 -0.71 4.85
N LEU A 23 -1.98 -0.56 6.17
CA LEU A 23 -1.33 -1.46 7.14
C LEU A 23 -1.81 -2.90 6.98
N GLU A 24 -3.12 -3.13 6.77
CA GLU A 24 -3.66 -4.47 6.50
C GLU A 24 -3.11 -5.05 5.19
N LEU A 25 -3.00 -4.25 4.14
CA LEU A 25 -2.33 -4.65 2.91
C LEU A 25 -0.87 -5.07 3.18
N GLN A 26 -0.12 -4.26 3.93
CA GLN A 26 1.27 -4.57 4.29
C GLN A 26 1.37 -5.86 5.11
N LYS A 27 0.50 -6.06 6.10
CA LYS A 27 0.47 -7.30 6.92
C LYS A 27 0.28 -8.54 6.05
N ARG A 28 -0.51 -8.43 5.00
CA ARG A 28 -0.86 -9.58 4.14
C ARG A 28 0.23 -9.89 3.11
N PHE A 29 0.83 -8.87 2.50
CA PHE A 29 1.69 -9.08 1.32
C PHE A 29 3.15 -8.65 1.50
N VAL A 30 3.42 -7.66 2.33
CA VAL A 30 4.75 -7.05 2.47
C VAL A 30 5.48 -7.56 3.71
N LEU A 31 4.83 -7.45 4.88
CA LEU A 31 5.48 -7.79 6.15
C LEU A 31 5.94 -9.24 6.28
N PRO A 32 5.22 -10.28 5.74
CA PRO A 32 5.72 -11.64 5.82
C PRO A 32 7.07 -11.82 5.11
N LYS A 33 7.22 -11.23 3.91
CA LYS A 33 8.47 -11.27 3.16
C LYS A 33 9.57 -10.49 3.86
N SER A 34 9.29 -9.25 4.27
CA SER A 34 10.22 -8.40 4.99
C SER A 34 10.74 -9.07 6.26
N ARG A 35 9.87 -9.67 7.07
CA ARG A 35 10.26 -10.43 8.28
C ARG A 35 11.14 -11.63 7.95
N LEU A 36 10.80 -12.37 6.91
CA LEU A 36 11.60 -13.52 6.46
C LEU A 36 13.02 -13.09 6.06
N TYR A 37 13.14 -12.06 5.22
CA TYR A 37 14.46 -11.58 4.79
C TYR A 37 15.26 -10.96 5.95
N THR A 38 14.60 -10.21 6.84
CA THR A 38 15.22 -9.72 8.07
C THR A 38 15.81 -10.87 8.89
N ALA A 39 15.04 -11.96 9.08
CA ALA A 39 15.51 -13.14 9.82
C ALA A 39 16.68 -13.83 9.09
N ILE A 40 16.62 -14.00 7.77
CA ILE A 40 17.70 -14.59 6.98
C ILE A 40 19.00 -13.80 7.14
N PHE A 41 18.96 -12.48 6.98
CA PHE A 41 20.14 -11.63 7.12
C PHE A 41 20.66 -11.58 8.56
N ALA A 42 19.78 -11.61 9.56
CA ALA A 42 20.17 -11.68 10.96
C ALA A 42 20.91 -13.01 11.27
N VAL A 43 20.37 -14.14 10.79
CA VAL A 43 21.01 -15.46 10.95
C VAL A 43 22.34 -15.48 10.20
N LEU A 44 22.43 -14.92 9.01
CA LEU A 44 23.66 -14.81 8.24
C LEU A 44 24.72 -13.98 9.01
N ALA A 45 24.33 -12.86 9.58
CA ALA A 45 25.24 -12.03 10.41
C ALA A 45 25.77 -12.81 11.61
N VAL A 46 24.91 -13.52 12.34
CA VAL A 46 25.32 -14.39 13.46
C VAL A 46 26.27 -15.51 12.97
N GLY A 47 25.95 -16.15 11.84
CA GLY A 47 26.79 -17.19 11.25
C GLY A 47 28.20 -16.67 10.89
N ILE A 48 28.30 -15.44 10.33
CA ILE A 48 29.58 -14.80 10.01
C ILE A 48 30.40 -14.53 11.29
N ILE A 49 29.75 -14.11 12.39
CA ILE A 49 30.44 -13.92 13.68
C ILE A 49 31.00 -15.25 14.16
N ILE A 50 30.15 -16.30 14.22
CA ILE A 50 30.58 -17.62 14.68
C ILE A 50 31.74 -18.15 13.83
N PHE A 51 31.60 -18.09 12.50
CA PHE A 51 32.67 -18.47 11.60
C PHE A 51 33.96 -17.66 11.82
N GLY A 52 33.82 -16.35 11.99
CA GLY A 52 34.94 -15.47 12.34
C GLY A 52 35.67 -15.87 13.62
N MET A 53 34.96 -16.28 14.66
CA MET A 53 35.57 -16.72 15.93
C MET A 53 36.51 -17.92 15.73
N PHE A 54 36.21 -18.84 14.81
CA PHE A 54 37.04 -19.98 14.53
C PHE A 54 38.23 -19.65 13.61
N VAL A 55 38.03 -18.78 12.62
CA VAL A 55 39.00 -18.53 11.55
C VAL A 55 39.94 -17.35 11.88
N MET A 56 39.51 -16.39 12.71
CA MET A 56 40.26 -15.13 12.92
C MET A 56 41.64 -15.30 13.54
N LYS A 57 41.89 -16.38 14.29
CA LYS A 57 43.20 -16.62 14.94
C LYS A 57 44.34 -16.70 13.90
N ASP A 58 44.10 -17.41 12.80
CA ASP A 58 45.09 -17.68 11.77
C ASP A 58 44.83 -16.87 10.47
N ALA A 59 43.79 -16.01 10.48
CA ALA A 59 43.40 -15.25 9.31
C ALA A 59 44.36 -14.12 8.99
N THR A 60 44.64 -13.96 7.70
CA THR A 60 45.35 -12.80 7.18
C THR A 60 44.54 -11.53 7.37
N THR A 61 45.19 -10.37 7.36
CA THR A 61 44.51 -9.07 7.45
C THR A 61 43.40 -8.90 6.44
N LYS A 62 43.60 -9.35 5.19
CA LYS A 62 42.60 -9.30 4.12
C LYS A 62 41.36 -10.15 4.45
N GLN A 63 41.55 -11.35 5.00
CA GLN A 63 40.46 -12.24 5.39
C GLN A 63 39.63 -11.63 6.57
N LYS A 64 40.28 -11.00 7.52
CA LYS A 64 39.61 -10.30 8.63
C LYS A 64 38.71 -9.18 8.09
N TYR A 65 39.21 -8.36 7.18
CA TYR A 65 38.40 -7.31 6.54
C TYR A 65 37.18 -7.86 5.78
N MET A 66 37.35 -8.98 5.07
CA MET A 66 36.22 -9.61 4.36
C MET A 66 35.14 -10.11 5.31
N ILE A 67 35.51 -10.67 6.47
CA ILE A 67 34.56 -11.10 7.51
C ILE A 67 33.81 -9.90 8.10
N TYR A 68 34.53 -8.83 8.46
CA TYR A 68 33.88 -7.61 8.97
C TYR A 68 32.96 -6.96 7.94
N LEU A 69 33.38 -6.91 6.66
CA LEU A 69 32.56 -6.37 5.58
C LEU A 69 31.30 -7.21 5.36
N GLY A 70 31.43 -8.53 5.33
CA GLY A 70 30.29 -9.46 5.19
C GLY A 70 29.28 -9.29 6.34
N PHE A 71 29.80 -9.17 7.58
CA PHE A 71 28.95 -8.90 8.75
C PHE A 71 28.22 -7.56 8.64
N ALA A 72 28.95 -6.48 8.32
CA ALA A 72 28.36 -5.15 8.19
C ALA A 72 27.29 -5.09 7.10
N ILE A 73 27.54 -5.73 5.95
CA ILE A 73 26.58 -5.83 4.85
C ILE A 73 25.32 -6.59 5.31
N SER A 74 25.48 -7.74 5.98
CA SER A 74 24.36 -8.54 6.47
C SER A 74 23.49 -7.75 7.44
N CYS A 75 24.12 -7.03 8.38
CA CYS A 75 23.40 -6.15 9.31
C CYS A 75 22.65 -5.03 8.58
N ALA A 76 23.30 -4.39 7.61
CA ALA A 76 22.68 -3.31 6.84
C ALA A 76 21.43 -3.79 6.08
N PHE A 77 21.48 -4.96 5.44
CA PHE A 77 20.32 -5.55 4.79
C PHE A 77 19.23 -5.96 5.78
N ALA A 78 19.57 -6.54 6.93
CA ALA A 78 18.58 -6.87 7.97
C ALA A 78 17.82 -5.61 8.44
N VAL A 79 18.54 -4.52 8.72
CA VAL A 79 17.95 -3.24 9.12
C VAL A 79 17.10 -2.65 8.00
N LYS A 80 17.59 -2.67 6.76
CA LYS A 80 16.86 -2.19 5.59
C LYS A 80 15.54 -2.91 5.43
N GLU A 81 15.53 -4.24 5.38
CA GLU A 81 14.32 -5.04 5.22
C GLU A 81 13.30 -4.81 6.35
N TRP A 82 13.75 -4.60 7.57
CA TRP A 82 12.88 -4.29 8.70
C TRP A 82 12.31 -2.87 8.65
N TYR A 83 13.07 -1.90 8.11
CA TYR A 83 12.70 -0.49 8.11
C TYR A 83 11.88 -0.06 6.89
N ASP A 84 12.17 -0.62 5.70
CA ASP A 84 11.56 -0.21 4.42
C ASP A 84 10.02 -0.19 4.46
N PRO A 85 9.29 -1.20 5.00
CA PRO A 85 7.84 -1.14 5.05
C PRO A 85 7.30 0.03 5.90
N LYS A 86 8.00 0.37 6.98
CA LYS A 86 7.64 1.48 7.87
C LYS A 86 7.87 2.82 7.18
N LYS A 87 9.01 2.97 6.51
CA LYS A 87 9.36 4.16 5.73
C LYS A 87 8.35 4.39 4.61
N MET A 88 8.03 3.35 3.84
CA MET A 88 7.08 3.42 2.74
C MET A 88 5.70 3.87 3.22
N ARG A 89 5.20 3.28 4.34
CA ARG A 89 3.91 3.70 4.91
C ARG A 89 3.95 5.17 5.34
N ARG A 90 4.99 5.62 6.03
CA ARG A 90 5.12 7.02 6.45
C ARG A 90 5.11 7.97 5.26
N ASN A 91 5.94 7.69 4.24
CA ASN A 91 6.01 8.55 3.06
C ASN A 91 4.67 8.62 2.33
N LEU A 92 3.97 7.47 2.19
CA LEU A 92 2.65 7.43 1.55
C LEU A 92 1.60 8.20 2.36
N THR A 93 1.65 8.08 3.70
CA THR A 93 0.77 8.86 4.59
C THR A 93 1.00 10.36 4.44
N GLU A 94 2.27 10.79 4.39
CA GLU A 94 2.62 12.20 4.20
C GLU A 94 2.16 12.71 2.83
N SER A 95 2.32 11.93 1.77
CA SER A 95 1.85 12.28 0.42
C SER A 95 0.32 12.44 0.38
N ILE A 96 -0.44 11.50 0.96
CA ILE A 96 -1.90 11.57 0.98
C ILE A 96 -2.39 12.73 1.85
N LYS A 97 -1.71 12.98 2.98
CA LYS A 97 -2.04 14.15 3.81
C LYS A 97 -1.90 15.47 3.05
N ALA A 98 -0.95 15.54 2.12
CA ALA A 98 -0.76 16.72 1.27
C ALA A 98 -1.88 16.88 0.22
N LEU A 99 -2.48 15.77 -0.25
CA LEU A 99 -3.59 15.78 -1.21
C LEU A 99 -4.93 16.17 -0.59
N GLY A 100 -5.07 16.19 0.75
CA GLY A 100 -6.35 16.46 1.43
C GLY A 100 -7.29 15.26 1.43
N GLU A 101 -8.61 15.52 1.35
CA GLU A 101 -9.66 14.48 1.34
C GLU A 101 -10.45 14.51 0.02
N PRO A 102 -9.89 13.97 -1.07
CA PRO A 102 -10.56 13.97 -2.36
C PRO A 102 -11.86 13.16 -2.33
N VAL A 103 -12.81 13.56 -3.17
CA VAL A 103 -14.07 12.84 -3.36
C VAL A 103 -13.91 11.83 -4.48
N TYR A 104 -14.17 10.58 -4.17
CA TYR A 104 -14.14 9.47 -5.12
C TYR A 104 -15.55 9.08 -5.53
N CYS A 105 -15.71 8.57 -6.75
CA CYS A 105 -16.92 7.95 -7.23
C CYS A 105 -16.64 6.49 -7.60
N VAL A 106 -17.39 5.55 -7.02
CA VAL A 106 -17.37 4.15 -7.41
C VAL A 106 -18.56 3.84 -8.30
N GLY A 107 -18.32 3.17 -9.41
CA GLY A 107 -19.35 2.59 -10.30
C GLY A 107 -19.19 1.08 -10.38
N ILE A 108 -20.17 0.31 -9.93
CA ILE A 108 -20.13 -1.15 -9.94
C ILE A 108 -21.03 -1.67 -11.04
N ALA A 109 -20.45 -2.43 -11.96
CA ALA A 109 -21.13 -3.18 -13.00
C ALA A 109 -20.94 -4.69 -12.79
N ASP A 110 -21.54 -5.54 -13.62
CA ASP A 110 -21.47 -7.00 -13.48
C ASP A 110 -20.05 -7.57 -13.67
N LYS A 111 -19.23 -6.93 -14.48
CA LYS A 111 -17.91 -7.45 -14.88
C LYS A 111 -16.74 -6.56 -14.48
N TYR A 112 -17.00 -5.36 -14.00
CA TYR A 112 -15.96 -4.40 -13.65
C TYR A 112 -16.43 -3.43 -12.57
N VAL A 113 -15.47 -2.83 -11.90
CA VAL A 113 -15.66 -1.71 -11.00
C VAL A 113 -14.85 -0.54 -11.53
N ASP A 114 -15.48 0.61 -11.64
CA ASP A 114 -14.86 1.87 -12.03
C ASP A 114 -14.68 2.75 -10.80
N ILE A 115 -13.51 3.35 -10.65
CA ILE A 115 -13.22 4.32 -9.60
C ILE A 115 -12.62 5.56 -10.24
N ALA A 116 -13.18 6.71 -9.92
CA ALA A 116 -12.70 7.99 -10.40
C ALA A 116 -12.63 8.99 -9.23
N THR A 117 -11.70 9.93 -9.30
CA THR A 117 -11.72 11.13 -8.47
C THR A 117 -12.65 12.14 -9.12
N VAL A 118 -13.64 12.64 -8.40
CA VAL A 118 -14.65 13.57 -8.93
C VAL A 118 -14.49 14.99 -8.39
N ALA A 119 -13.77 15.14 -7.29
CA ALA A 119 -13.40 16.43 -6.74
C ALA A 119 -12.14 16.30 -5.89
N ASP A 120 -11.21 17.24 -6.02
CA ASP A 120 -10.02 17.36 -5.19
C ASP A 120 -10.27 18.26 -3.99
N ASP A 121 -9.65 17.92 -2.87
CA ASP A 121 -9.63 18.80 -1.71
C ASP A 121 -8.40 19.74 -1.79
N LEU A 122 -8.62 20.93 -2.31
CA LEU A 122 -7.59 21.95 -2.42
C LEU A 122 -7.46 22.82 -1.15
N SER A 123 -8.04 22.41 -0.02
CA SER A 123 -8.05 23.19 1.22
C SER A 123 -6.65 23.45 1.79
N ASN A 124 -5.71 22.54 1.53
CA ASN A 124 -4.32 22.64 1.98
C ASN A 124 -3.43 23.52 1.08
N ILE A 125 -3.94 23.97 -0.07
CA ILE A 125 -3.22 24.80 -1.03
C ILE A 125 -3.63 26.26 -0.83
N PRO A 126 -2.67 27.21 -0.79
CA PRO A 126 -2.98 28.65 -0.74
C PRO A 126 -3.92 29.05 -1.88
N GLU A 127 -4.85 29.98 -1.60
CA GLU A 127 -5.93 30.33 -2.52
C GLU A 127 -5.40 30.86 -3.88
N GLU A 128 -4.26 31.57 -3.84
CA GLU A 128 -3.58 32.10 -5.03
C GLU A 128 -2.97 31.02 -5.95
N GLU A 129 -2.76 29.81 -5.42
CA GLU A 129 -2.13 28.69 -6.14
C GLU A 129 -3.14 27.61 -6.56
N ARG A 130 -4.39 27.67 -6.06
CA ARG A 130 -5.41 26.63 -6.32
C ARG A 130 -5.78 26.51 -7.79
N GLU A 131 -5.91 27.63 -8.50
CA GLU A 131 -6.22 27.60 -9.94
C GLU A 131 -5.09 26.93 -10.74
N LYS A 132 -3.84 27.27 -10.42
CA LYS A 132 -2.68 26.63 -11.07
C LYS A 132 -2.55 25.16 -10.74
N ALA A 133 -2.77 24.78 -9.48
CA ALA A 133 -2.74 23.39 -9.06
C ALA A 133 -3.82 22.55 -9.76
N ALA A 134 -5.02 23.09 -9.95
CA ALA A 134 -6.09 22.42 -10.69
C ALA A 134 -5.80 22.29 -12.19
N GLU A 135 -5.05 23.23 -12.78
CA GLU A 135 -4.65 23.17 -14.18
C GLU A 135 -3.46 22.23 -14.43
N GLU A 136 -2.48 22.20 -13.49
CA GLU A 136 -1.26 21.38 -13.60
C GLU A 136 -1.50 19.91 -13.28
N ASP A 137 -2.44 19.59 -12.39
CA ASP A 137 -2.77 18.23 -11.99
C ASP A 137 -4.28 17.98 -12.17
N PRO A 138 -4.74 17.75 -13.40
CA PRO A 138 -6.14 17.48 -13.67
C PRO A 138 -6.59 16.20 -13.00
N LEU A 139 -7.86 16.12 -12.60
CA LEU A 139 -8.45 14.94 -11.99
C LEU A 139 -8.10 13.67 -12.79
N PRO A 140 -7.63 12.61 -12.15
CA PRO A 140 -7.22 11.40 -12.84
C PRO A 140 -8.39 10.79 -13.61
N GLU A 141 -8.07 10.18 -14.74
CA GLU A 141 -9.05 9.41 -15.49
C GLU A 141 -9.62 8.27 -14.63
N LYS A 142 -10.82 7.86 -14.99
CA LYS A 142 -11.51 6.74 -14.37
C LYS A 142 -10.68 5.45 -14.50
N THR A 143 -10.36 4.83 -13.38
CA THR A 143 -9.70 3.53 -13.34
C THR A 143 -10.71 2.41 -13.38
N ARG A 144 -10.59 1.53 -14.36
CA ARG A 144 -11.42 0.33 -14.50
C ARG A 144 -10.71 -0.91 -13.95
N ILE A 145 -11.38 -1.60 -13.02
CA ILE A 145 -10.94 -2.85 -12.42
C ILE A 145 -11.86 -3.96 -12.93
N ASN A 146 -11.33 -4.86 -13.74
CA ASN A 146 -12.10 -6.03 -14.18
C ASN A 146 -12.21 -7.05 -13.04
N ILE A 147 -13.40 -7.66 -12.91
CA ILE A 147 -13.67 -8.72 -11.93
C ILE A 147 -13.22 -10.05 -12.53
N ASP A 148 -11.91 -10.26 -12.58
CA ASP A 148 -11.24 -11.46 -13.11
C ASP A 148 -10.59 -12.28 -11.98
N GLU A 149 -9.73 -13.22 -12.32
CA GLU A 149 -9.01 -14.07 -11.36
C GLU A 149 -8.05 -13.30 -10.43
N ASN A 150 -7.59 -12.12 -10.84
CA ASN A 150 -6.71 -11.25 -10.07
C ASN A 150 -7.48 -10.29 -9.16
N PHE A 151 -8.81 -10.23 -9.29
CA PHE A 151 -9.66 -9.41 -8.44
C PHE A 151 -9.90 -10.10 -7.11
N GLN A 152 -9.75 -9.35 -6.02
CA GLN A 152 -10.04 -9.81 -4.67
C GLN A 152 -10.84 -8.74 -3.92
N LEU A 153 -11.91 -9.16 -3.28
CA LEU A 153 -12.66 -8.36 -2.33
C LEU A 153 -12.34 -8.82 -0.90
N ILE A 154 -11.80 -7.92 -0.10
CA ILE A 154 -11.54 -8.15 1.33
C ILE A 154 -12.52 -7.30 2.12
N GLU A 155 -13.34 -7.94 2.92
CA GLU A 155 -14.27 -7.26 3.82
C GLU A 155 -13.65 -7.13 5.21
N GLN A 156 -13.69 -5.91 5.76
CA GLN A 156 -13.35 -5.56 7.13
C GLN A 156 -14.60 -5.05 7.86
N ASP A 157 -14.48 -4.76 9.13
CA ASP A 157 -15.61 -4.33 9.96
C ASP A 157 -16.30 -3.08 9.40
N ASP A 158 -15.53 -2.09 8.97
CA ASP A 158 -16.00 -0.75 8.57
C ASP A 158 -15.66 -0.35 7.13
N TYR A 159 -14.96 -1.21 6.36
CA TYR A 159 -14.67 -0.96 4.95
C TYR A 159 -14.53 -2.24 4.14
N PHE A 160 -14.62 -2.09 2.82
CA PHE A 160 -14.15 -3.08 1.85
C PHE A 160 -12.85 -2.62 1.22
N MET A 161 -12.00 -3.57 0.92
CA MET A 161 -10.81 -3.35 0.11
C MET A 161 -10.94 -4.11 -1.21
N LEU A 162 -11.00 -3.37 -2.31
CA LEU A 162 -10.95 -3.92 -3.66
C LEU A 162 -9.49 -4.01 -4.08
N MET A 163 -9.05 -5.18 -4.52
CA MET A 163 -7.69 -5.40 -4.94
C MET A 163 -7.62 -5.92 -6.35
N LYS A 164 -6.66 -5.41 -7.12
CA LYS A 164 -6.25 -5.97 -8.41
C LYS A 164 -4.81 -6.47 -8.28
N GLY A 165 -4.66 -7.78 -8.18
CA GLY A 165 -3.36 -8.37 -7.89
C GLY A 165 -2.87 -8.01 -6.49
N ARG A 166 -1.58 -7.62 -6.38
CA ARG A 166 -0.93 -7.26 -5.11
C ARG A 166 -0.47 -5.81 -5.04
N GLU A 167 -0.66 -5.06 -6.11
CA GLU A 167 -0.05 -3.73 -6.29
C GLU A 167 -1.07 -2.61 -6.20
N MET A 168 -2.31 -2.88 -6.57
CA MET A 168 -3.36 -1.88 -6.63
C MET A 168 -4.50 -2.24 -5.68
N PHE A 169 -4.88 -1.28 -4.82
CA PHE A 169 -6.01 -1.45 -3.92
C PHE A 169 -6.83 -0.16 -3.82
N TYR A 170 -8.12 -0.31 -3.57
CA TYR A 170 -9.05 0.78 -3.31
C TYR A 170 -9.86 0.46 -2.06
N VAL A 171 -10.22 1.48 -1.32
CA VAL A 171 -10.96 1.36 -0.06
C VAL A 171 -12.35 1.94 -0.24
N LEU A 172 -13.37 1.18 0.14
CA LEU A 172 -14.76 1.62 0.15
C LEU A 172 -15.26 1.63 1.61
N PRO A 173 -15.38 2.81 2.25
CA PRO A 173 -15.89 2.89 3.62
C PRO A 173 -17.35 2.50 3.66
N LYS A 174 -17.73 1.57 4.54
CA LYS A 174 -19.11 1.05 4.63
C LYS A 174 -20.14 2.10 5.03
N GLU A 175 -19.74 3.14 5.75
CA GLU A 175 -20.60 4.23 6.20
C GLU A 175 -21.31 5.00 5.09
N TYR A 176 -20.77 4.98 3.87
CA TYR A 176 -21.38 5.63 2.71
C TYR A 176 -22.43 4.77 2.00
N PHE A 177 -22.58 3.48 2.35
CA PHE A 177 -23.42 2.54 1.64
C PHE A 177 -24.57 2.04 2.51
N SER A 178 -25.77 1.93 1.92
CA SER A 178 -26.92 1.30 2.56
C SER A 178 -26.79 -0.23 2.62
N GLY A 179 -27.65 -0.91 3.37
CA GLY A 179 -27.64 -2.36 3.48
C GLY A 179 -27.69 -3.07 2.14
N ASP A 180 -28.58 -2.65 1.25
CA ASP A 180 -28.75 -3.23 -0.08
C ASP A 180 -27.52 -2.97 -0.99
N GLU A 181 -26.93 -1.78 -0.88
CA GLU A 181 -25.69 -1.42 -1.60
C GLU A 181 -24.50 -2.25 -1.12
N LEU A 182 -24.41 -2.55 0.19
CA LEU A 182 -23.39 -3.43 0.75
C LEU A 182 -23.52 -4.87 0.21
N GLU A 183 -24.76 -5.37 0.00
CA GLU A 183 -24.98 -6.69 -0.62
C GLU A 183 -24.51 -6.71 -2.10
N ILE A 184 -24.71 -5.61 -2.83
CA ILE A 184 -24.16 -5.48 -4.20
C ILE A 184 -22.63 -5.57 -4.17
N ILE A 185 -21.97 -4.89 -3.24
CA ILE A 185 -20.52 -4.96 -3.09
C ILE A 185 -20.08 -6.39 -2.70
N ARG A 186 -20.77 -7.03 -1.76
CA ARG A 186 -20.47 -8.42 -1.35
C ARG A 186 -20.63 -9.42 -2.49
N SER A 187 -21.58 -9.17 -3.41
CA SER A 187 -21.79 -10.03 -4.59
C SER A 187 -20.59 -10.07 -5.55
N LEU A 188 -19.64 -9.12 -5.45
CA LEU A 188 -18.38 -9.13 -6.20
C LEU A 188 -17.40 -10.20 -5.72
N LYS A 189 -17.62 -10.74 -4.52
CA LYS A 189 -16.77 -11.80 -3.97
C LYS A 189 -17.06 -13.10 -4.70
N LYS A 190 -16.12 -13.55 -5.49
CA LYS A 190 -16.17 -14.89 -6.13
C LYS A 190 -15.70 -15.97 -5.15
#